data_abf8622d6b54ef73201ea49113c71a3c
#
_entry.id   abf8622d6b54ef73201ea49113c71a3c
#
_cell.length_a   1.000
_cell.length_b   1.000
_cell.length_c   1.000
_cell.angle_alpha   90.00
_cell.angle_beta   90.00
_cell.angle_gamma   90.00
#
_symmetry.space_group_name_H-M   'P 1'
#
loop_
_entity.id
_entity.type
_entity.pdbx_description
1 polymer ?
#
loop_
_entity_poly.entity_id
_entity_poly.type
_entity_poly.pdbx_seq_one_letter_code
_entity_poly.pdbx_strand_id
1 'polypeptide(L)'
;MTQDIWTSVDSYIVEMLLPADDVLDAAVRAADEAGLPSIQVSPPQGKFLHMLAKVQRARRILEIGTLGGYSTIWLARALPADGTLITMEIDRRHAEVARSNIERAGLSAKVSVLNGDAHDLLASLEKETGEAFDMTFIDADKASIPFYFESAMRMSRAGSLILIDNVVREGAVIDAASEDASVRGVRELNEMIARDARVSATVLQTVGVKGYDGLAIALVN
;
A
#
# COMPACT_ATOMS: atom_id res chain seq x y z
N MET A 1 21.67 -10.51 -12.23
CA MET A 1 20.78 -11.44 -11.48
C MET A 1 19.49 -11.52 -12.27
N THR A 2 18.88 -12.69 -12.34
CA THR A 2 17.71 -12.96 -13.17
C THR A 2 16.45 -13.04 -12.31
N GLN A 3 15.29 -12.86 -12.92
CA GLN A 3 13.97 -13.00 -12.28
C GLN A 3 13.83 -14.35 -11.56
N ASP A 4 14.36 -15.43 -12.15
CA ASP A 4 14.28 -16.78 -11.54
C ASP A 4 14.97 -16.85 -10.17
N ILE A 5 16.13 -16.17 -10.02
CA ILE A 5 16.83 -16.11 -8.74
C ILE A 5 16.01 -15.36 -7.70
N TRP A 6 15.42 -14.21 -8.08
CA TRP A 6 14.58 -13.42 -7.17
C TRP A 6 13.35 -14.20 -6.71
N THR A 7 12.69 -14.89 -7.66
CA THR A 7 11.54 -15.76 -7.36
C THR A 7 11.95 -16.91 -6.42
N SER A 8 13.08 -17.55 -6.67
CA SER A 8 13.58 -18.65 -5.81
C SER A 8 13.92 -18.18 -4.39
N VAL A 9 14.50 -16.98 -4.27
CA VAL A 9 14.82 -16.39 -2.94
C VAL A 9 13.53 -16.03 -2.20
N ASP A 10 12.55 -15.43 -2.87
CA ASP A 10 11.25 -15.13 -2.25
C ASP A 10 10.56 -16.43 -1.79
N SER A 11 10.58 -17.49 -2.60
CA SER A 11 10.00 -18.79 -2.23
C SER A 11 10.69 -19.35 -0.97
N TYR A 12 12.00 -19.29 -0.90
CA TYR A 12 12.77 -19.70 0.30
C TYR A 12 12.39 -18.87 1.54
N ILE A 13 12.28 -17.54 1.38
CA ILE A 13 11.90 -16.64 2.47
C ILE A 13 10.47 -16.95 2.97
N VAL A 14 9.55 -17.17 2.05
CA VAL A 14 8.17 -17.54 2.37
C VAL A 14 8.14 -18.84 3.15
N GLU A 15 8.82 -19.89 2.66
CA GLU A 15 8.87 -21.20 3.32
C GLU A 15 9.45 -21.11 4.73
N MET A 16 10.49 -20.31 4.92
CA MET A 16 11.23 -20.25 6.19
C MET A 16 10.61 -19.30 7.22
N LEU A 17 10.02 -18.18 6.79
CA LEU A 17 9.66 -17.09 7.69
C LEU A 17 8.17 -16.76 7.72
N LEU A 18 7.40 -17.20 6.73
CA LEU A 18 5.97 -16.95 6.67
C LEU A 18 5.21 -18.28 6.86
N PRO A 19 4.54 -18.49 7.99
CA PRO A 19 3.70 -19.67 8.15
C PRO A 19 2.57 -19.68 7.11
N ALA A 20 2.14 -20.85 6.69
CA ALA A 20 0.97 -21.01 5.83
C ALA A 20 -0.24 -20.28 6.42
N ASP A 21 -0.99 -19.60 5.58
CA ASP A 21 -2.12 -18.76 5.98
C ASP A 21 -3.29 -18.97 5.01
N ASP A 22 -4.18 -19.89 5.39
CA ASP A 22 -5.35 -20.26 4.57
C ASP A 22 -6.24 -19.07 4.21
N VAL A 23 -6.29 -18.04 5.04
CA VAL A 23 -7.10 -16.83 4.82
C VAL A 23 -6.48 -15.98 3.72
N LEU A 24 -5.17 -15.77 3.77
CA LEU A 24 -4.45 -15.00 2.74
C LEU A 24 -4.45 -15.75 1.40
N ASP A 25 -4.25 -17.07 1.43
CA ASP A 25 -4.33 -17.91 0.24
C ASP A 25 -5.74 -17.90 -0.37
N ALA A 26 -6.77 -17.96 0.48
CA ALA A 26 -8.17 -17.86 0.02
C ALA A 26 -8.46 -16.46 -0.56
N ALA A 27 -7.85 -15.38 -0.04
CA ALA A 27 -8.01 -14.03 -0.58
C ALA A 27 -7.42 -13.92 -1.99
N VAL A 28 -6.25 -14.52 -2.22
CA VAL A 28 -5.61 -14.56 -3.56
C VAL A 28 -6.48 -15.37 -4.52
N ARG A 29 -6.87 -16.60 -4.14
CA ARG A 29 -7.73 -17.44 -4.99
C ARG A 29 -9.05 -16.75 -5.35
N ALA A 30 -9.71 -16.11 -4.40
CA ALA A 30 -10.97 -15.39 -4.67
C ALA A 30 -10.78 -14.20 -5.63
N ALA A 31 -9.65 -13.50 -5.56
CA ALA A 31 -9.30 -12.44 -6.49
C ALA A 31 -9.07 -13.01 -7.91
N ASP A 32 -8.33 -14.11 -8.03
CA ASP A 32 -8.07 -14.79 -9.31
C ASP A 32 -9.37 -15.32 -9.94
N GLU A 33 -10.22 -16.01 -9.16
CA GLU A 33 -11.53 -16.53 -9.59
C GLU A 33 -12.48 -15.40 -10.04
N ALA A 34 -12.38 -14.25 -9.40
CA ALA A 34 -13.11 -13.06 -9.79
C ALA A 34 -12.50 -12.35 -11.02
N GLY A 35 -11.33 -12.80 -11.52
CA GLY A 35 -10.64 -12.22 -12.67
C GLY A 35 -9.99 -10.86 -12.37
N LEU A 36 -9.61 -10.60 -11.12
CA LEU A 36 -8.81 -9.43 -10.78
C LEU A 36 -7.37 -9.61 -11.30
N PRO A 37 -6.67 -8.53 -11.64
CA PRO A 37 -5.26 -8.62 -12.05
C PRO A 37 -4.40 -9.13 -10.88
N SER A 38 -3.45 -10.03 -11.16
CA SER A 38 -2.54 -10.59 -10.14
C SER A 38 -1.39 -9.63 -9.80
N ILE A 39 -1.73 -8.44 -9.30
CA ILE A 39 -0.81 -7.33 -8.98
C ILE A 39 -0.71 -7.02 -7.48
N GLN A 40 -1.33 -7.81 -6.61
CA GLN A 40 -1.20 -7.66 -5.15
C GLN A 40 0.27 -7.73 -4.73
N VAL A 41 0.61 -7.10 -3.61
CA VAL A 41 1.95 -7.18 -3.02
C VAL A 41 2.37 -8.65 -2.78
N SER A 42 3.68 -8.91 -2.81
CA SER A 42 4.19 -10.25 -2.50
C SER A 42 3.98 -10.60 -1.01
N PRO A 43 3.96 -11.89 -0.63
CA PRO A 43 3.85 -12.29 0.77
C PRO A 43 4.92 -11.66 1.68
N PRO A 44 6.23 -11.60 1.30
CA PRO A 44 7.24 -10.90 2.10
C PRO A 44 6.95 -9.41 2.24
N GLN A 45 6.45 -8.73 1.19
CA GLN A 45 6.09 -7.32 1.26
C GLN A 45 4.85 -7.10 2.16
N GLY A 46 3.82 -7.93 2.06
CA GLY A 46 2.67 -7.88 2.95
C GLY A 46 3.06 -8.05 4.43
N LYS A 47 3.97 -9.01 4.71
CA LYS A 47 4.54 -9.20 6.05
C LYS A 47 5.34 -7.98 6.51
N PHE A 48 6.12 -7.36 5.62
CA PHE A 48 6.87 -6.15 5.91
C PHE A 48 5.94 -4.98 6.29
N LEU A 49 4.85 -4.74 5.54
CA LEU A 49 3.83 -3.75 5.87
C LEU A 49 3.22 -4.01 7.25
N HIS A 50 2.86 -5.25 7.54
CA HIS A 50 2.38 -5.66 8.86
C HIS A 50 3.38 -5.35 9.97
N MET A 51 4.65 -5.66 9.78
CA MET A 51 5.70 -5.40 10.77
C MET A 51 5.89 -3.91 11.01
N LEU A 52 5.90 -3.09 9.95
CA LEU A 52 6.00 -1.64 10.07
C LEU A 52 4.82 -1.06 10.87
N ALA A 53 3.59 -1.50 10.57
CA ALA A 53 2.40 -1.07 11.31
C ALA A 53 2.49 -1.46 12.81
N LYS A 54 3.06 -2.64 13.12
CA LYS A 54 3.33 -3.06 14.51
C LYS A 54 4.41 -2.20 15.19
N VAL A 55 5.53 -1.94 14.52
CA VAL A 55 6.62 -1.09 15.05
C VAL A 55 6.11 0.33 15.31
N GLN A 56 5.33 0.86 14.38
CA GLN A 56 4.65 2.15 14.46
C GLN A 56 3.59 2.20 15.56
N ARG A 57 3.14 1.05 16.07
CA ARG A 57 1.98 0.92 16.98
C ARG A 57 0.74 1.59 16.39
N ALA A 58 0.56 1.44 15.08
CA ALA A 58 -0.52 2.09 14.36
C ALA A 58 -1.89 1.69 14.92
N ARG A 59 -2.75 2.67 15.08
CA ARG A 59 -4.16 2.53 15.50
C ARG A 59 -5.11 2.93 14.36
N ARG A 60 -4.66 3.85 13.50
CA ARG A 60 -5.41 4.32 12.33
C ARG A 60 -4.54 4.22 11.09
N ILE A 61 -4.99 3.44 10.12
CA ILE A 61 -4.30 3.23 8.85
C ILE A 61 -5.20 3.68 7.70
N LEU A 62 -4.60 4.40 6.75
CA LEU A 62 -5.19 4.71 5.46
C LEU A 62 -4.49 3.87 4.39
N GLU A 63 -5.26 3.26 3.48
CA GLU A 63 -4.75 2.57 2.31
C GLU A 63 -5.41 3.15 1.06
N ILE A 64 -4.63 3.48 0.04
CA ILE A 64 -5.10 3.98 -1.25
C ILE A 64 -4.73 2.94 -2.30
N GLY A 65 -5.74 2.22 -2.81
CA GLY A 65 -5.61 1.02 -3.63
C GLY A 65 -5.83 -0.25 -2.79
N THR A 66 -6.98 -0.90 -2.98
CA THR A 66 -7.39 -2.09 -2.20
C THR A 66 -7.22 -3.37 -3.01
N LEU A 67 -7.52 -3.34 -4.32
CA LEU A 67 -7.64 -4.53 -5.15
C LEU A 67 -8.54 -5.58 -4.48
N GLY A 68 -8.05 -6.81 -4.30
CA GLY A 68 -8.73 -7.90 -3.58
C GLY A 68 -8.58 -7.90 -2.05
N GLY A 69 -7.94 -6.85 -1.47
CA GLY A 69 -7.80 -6.70 -0.01
C GLY A 69 -6.65 -7.48 0.62
N TYR A 70 -5.68 -7.96 -0.16
CA TYR A 70 -4.56 -8.75 0.36
C TYR A 70 -3.66 -7.95 1.31
N SER A 71 -3.17 -6.78 0.89
CA SER A 71 -2.41 -5.84 1.73
C SER A 71 -3.25 -5.33 2.90
N THR A 72 -4.54 -5.05 2.65
CA THR A 72 -5.51 -4.63 3.66
C THR A 72 -5.58 -5.63 4.83
N ILE A 73 -5.63 -6.94 4.53
CA ILE A 73 -5.65 -7.98 5.57
C ILE A 73 -4.36 -7.97 6.39
N TRP A 74 -3.19 -7.84 5.75
CA TRP A 74 -1.91 -7.74 6.46
C TRP A 74 -1.86 -6.53 7.39
N LEU A 75 -2.28 -5.36 6.91
CA LEU A 75 -2.29 -4.11 7.66
C LEU A 75 -3.31 -4.17 8.81
N ALA A 76 -4.54 -4.63 8.57
CA ALA A 76 -5.59 -4.69 9.57
C ALA A 76 -5.28 -5.68 10.71
N ARG A 77 -4.56 -6.77 10.42
CA ARG A 77 -4.07 -7.72 11.44
C ARG A 77 -3.01 -7.12 12.36
N ALA A 78 -2.35 -6.04 11.95
CA ALA A 78 -1.40 -5.33 12.80
C ALA A 78 -2.07 -4.45 13.84
N LEU A 79 -3.30 -4.00 13.59
CA LEU A 79 -4.05 -3.09 14.43
C LEU A 79 -4.49 -3.71 15.76
N PRO A 80 -4.51 -2.93 16.85
CA PRO A 80 -5.13 -3.34 18.11
C PRO A 80 -6.64 -3.57 17.94
N ALA A 81 -7.30 -4.07 18.96
CA ALA A 81 -8.73 -4.42 18.90
C ALA A 81 -9.62 -3.23 18.51
N ASP A 82 -9.28 -2.05 18.97
CA ASP A 82 -9.96 -0.77 18.74
C ASP A 82 -9.32 0.07 17.60
N GLY A 83 -8.38 -0.50 16.85
CA GLY A 83 -7.78 0.15 15.70
C GLY A 83 -8.65 0.08 14.45
N THR A 84 -8.48 1.02 13.53
CA THR A 84 -9.27 1.16 12.31
C THR A 84 -8.40 1.30 11.08
N LEU A 85 -8.88 0.77 9.96
CA LEU A 85 -8.29 0.92 8.63
C LEU A 85 -9.36 1.40 7.65
N ILE A 86 -9.06 2.45 6.91
CA ILE A 86 -9.85 2.89 5.76
C ILE A 86 -9.06 2.54 4.51
N THR A 87 -9.68 1.84 3.56
CA THR A 87 -9.08 1.54 2.26
C THR A 87 -9.99 2.02 1.13
N MET A 88 -9.39 2.49 0.03
CA MET A 88 -10.08 3.11 -1.11
C MET A 88 -9.85 2.30 -2.37
N GLU A 89 -10.93 2.02 -3.11
CA GLU A 89 -10.89 1.25 -4.36
C GLU A 89 -11.84 1.88 -5.38
N ILE A 90 -11.32 2.15 -6.56
CA ILE A 90 -12.11 2.76 -7.64
C ILE A 90 -13.00 1.73 -8.33
N ASP A 91 -12.53 0.50 -8.52
CA ASP A 91 -13.29 -0.55 -9.18
C ASP A 91 -14.26 -1.20 -8.19
N ARG A 92 -15.55 -1.17 -8.53
CA ARG A 92 -16.61 -1.72 -7.69
C ARG A 92 -16.46 -3.23 -7.48
N ARG A 93 -16.05 -3.98 -8.51
CA ARG A 93 -15.87 -5.43 -8.44
C ARG A 93 -14.71 -5.79 -7.52
N HIS A 94 -13.59 -5.06 -7.62
CA HIS A 94 -12.45 -5.22 -6.71
C HIS A 94 -12.87 -4.95 -5.26
N ALA A 95 -13.60 -3.85 -5.02
CA ALA A 95 -14.11 -3.51 -3.69
C ALA A 95 -15.05 -4.58 -3.11
N GLU A 96 -15.91 -5.19 -3.93
CA GLU A 96 -16.81 -6.28 -3.52
C GLU A 96 -16.01 -7.54 -3.13
N VAL A 97 -15.00 -7.92 -3.91
CA VAL A 97 -14.09 -9.03 -3.60
C VAL A 97 -13.29 -8.74 -2.32
N ALA A 98 -12.77 -7.53 -2.18
CA ALA A 98 -12.05 -7.12 -0.97
C ALA A 98 -12.91 -7.23 0.28
N ARG A 99 -14.16 -6.74 0.25
CA ARG A 99 -15.08 -6.87 1.39
C ARG A 99 -15.31 -8.31 1.78
N SER A 100 -15.53 -9.21 0.81
CA SER A 100 -15.71 -10.64 1.07
C SER A 100 -14.46 -11.29 1.68
N ASN A 101 -13.28 -10.91 1.22
CA ASN A 101 -12.01 -11.39 1.75
C ASN A 101 -11.74 -10.89 3.18
N ILE A 102 -12.04 -9.61 3.44
CA ILE A 102 -11.93 -8.98 4.76
C ILE A 102 -12.91 -9.62 5.75
N GLU A 103 -14.13 -9.92 5.32
CA GLU A 103 -15.13 -10.65 6.13
C GLU A 103 -14.64 -12.04 6.48
N ARG A 104 -14.15 -12.81 5.49
CA ARG A 104 -13.55 -14.14 5.70
C ARG A 104 -12.38 -14.09 6.67
N ALA A 105 -11.60 -13.00 6.66
CA ALA A 105 -10.52 -12.76 7.59
C ALA A 105 -10.97 -12.36 9.01
N GLY A 106 -12.28 -12.15 9.24
CA GLY A 106 -12.81 -11.68 10.53
C GLY A 106 -12.45 -10.23 10.86
N LEU A 107 -12.21 -9.39 9.85
CA LEU A 107 -11.68 -8.03 10.02
C LEU A 107 -12.69 -6.92 9.72
N SER A 108 -13.95 -7.26 9.40
CA SER A 108 -14.99 -6.28 9.03
C SER A 108 -15.25 -5.21 10.10
N ALA A 109 -15.02 -5.53 11.37
CA ALA A 109 -15.19 -4.56 12.45
C ALA A 109 -14.10 -3.47 12.48
N LYS A 110 -12.96 -3.70 11.82
CA LYS A 110 -11.81 -2.78 11.80
C LYS A 110 -11.62 -2.08 10.46
N VAL A 111 -12.15 -2.63 9.37
CA VAL A 111 -11.85 -2.18 8.00
C VAL A 111 -13.09 -1.59 7.34
N SER A 112 -12.95 -0.38 6.82
CA SER A 112 -13.92 0.29 5.97
C SER A 112 -13.40 0.35 4.53
N VAL A 113 -14.08 -0.33 3.59
CA VAL A 113 -13.77 -0.26 2.15
C VAL A 113 -14.65 0.79 1.49
N LEU A 114 -14.05 1.91 1.09
CA LEU A 114 -14.69 2.99 0.36
C LEU A 114 -14.54 2.74 -1.13
N ASN A 115 -15.65 2.71 -1.87
CA ASN A 115 -15.61 2.54 -3.31
C ASN A 115 -15.88 3.88 -4.02
N GLY A 116 -14.96 4.33 -4.84
CA GLY A 116 -15.03 5.57 -5.60
C GLY A 116 -13.65 6.09 -6.01
N ASP A 117 -13.64 7.22 -6.67
CA ASP A 117 -12.40 7.93 -7.01
C ASP A 117 -11.69 8.41 -5.74
N ALA A 118 -10.40 8.07 -5.61
CA ALA A 118 -9.62 8.43 -4.44
C ALA A 118 -9.48 9.95 -4.26
N HIS A 119 -9.54 10.76 -5.34
CA HIS A 119 -9.53 12.22 -5.24
C HIS A 119 -10.75 12.73 -4.48
N ASP A 120 -11.93 12.23 -4.82
CA ASP A 120 -13.18 12.63 -4.17
C ASP A 120 -13.29 12.09 -2.73
N LEU A 121 -12.87 10.82 -2.54
CA LEU A 121 -12.89 10.16 -1.24
C LEU A 121 -11.94 10.84 -0.25
N LEU A 122 -10.71 11.17 -0.68
CA LEU A 122 -9.73 11.88 0.14
C LEU A 122 -10.21 13.30 0.48
N ALA A 123 -10.74 14.03 -0.52
CA ALA A 123 -11.30 15.36 -0.30
C ALA A 123 -12.48 15.37 0.68
N SER A 124 -13.24 14.27 0.75
CA SER A 124 -14.32 14.09 1.72
C SER A 124 -13.78 13.74 3.10
N LEU A 125 -12.81 12.82 3.16
CA LEU A 125 -12.18 12.36 4.40
C LEU A 125 -11.41 13.48 5.12
N GLU A 126 -10.75 14.37 4.37
CA GLU A 126 -10.06 15.55 4.91
C GLU A 126 -11.00 16.55 5.62
N LYS A 127 -12.27 16.59 5.23
CA LYS A 127 -13.28 17.46 5.87
C LYS A 127 -13.83 16.88 7.16
N GLU A 128 -13.66 15.58 7.37
CA GLU A 128 -14.06 14.94 8.62
C GLU A 128 -13.05 15.31 9.70
N THR A 129 -13.53 15.87 10.82
CA THR A 129 -12.70 16.22 11.97
C THR A 129 -12.32 14.94 12.72
N GLY A 130 -11.42 14.14 12.14
CA GLY A 130 -10.94 12.89 12.69
C GLY A 130 -9.52 13.00 13.25
N GLU A 131 -9.12 12.00 14.02
CA GLU A 131 -7.72 11.85 14.42
C GLU A 131 -6.84 11.56 13.19
N ALA A 132 -5.58 11.99 13.22
CA ALA A 132 -4.61 11.73 12.16
C ALA A 132 -4.37 10.22 11.95
N PHE A 133 -3.98 9.83 10.75
CA PHE A 133 -3.52 8.48 10.47
C PHE A 133 -2.09 8.29 10.97
N ASP A 134 -1.84 7.16 11.63
CA ASP A 134 -0.50 6.78 12.08
C ASP A 134 0.34 6.24 10.91
N MET A 135 -0.33 5.62 9.95
CA MET A 135 0.30 5.05 8.78
C MET A 135 -0.60 5.19 7.55
N THR A 136 -0.01 5.57 6.42
CA THR A 136 -0.68 5.55 5.12
C THR A 136 0.10 4.67 4.16
N PHE A 137 -0.59 3.78 3.43
CA PHE A 137 -0.03 2.99 2.36
C PHE A 137 -0.68 3.39 1.03
N ILE A 138 0.14 3.77 0.04
CA ILE A 138 -0.29 4.24 -1.27
C ILE A 138 0.18 3.23 -2.32
N ASP A 139 -0.77 2.49 -2.89
CA ASP A 139 -0.55 1.53 -3.97
C ASP A 139 -1.69 1.60 -5.00
N ALA A 140 -1.87 2.79 -5.57
CA ALA A 140 -2.85 3.08 -6.60
C ALA A 140 -2.15 3.54 -7.90
N ASP A 141 -2.86 4.25 -8.78
CA ASP A 141 -2.29 4.79 -10.01
C ASP A 141 -1.13 5.76 -9.71
N LYS A 142 -0.06 5.61 -10.49
CA LYS A 142 1.19 6.32 -10.17
C LYS A 142 1.21 7.77 -10.68
N ALA A 143 0.32 8.12 -11.60
CA ALA A 143 0.19 9.51 -12.06
C ALA A 143 -0.38 10.43 -10.97
N SER A 144 -1.24 9.91 -10.11
CA SER A 144 -1.87 10.67 -9.02
C SER A 144 -1.11 10.61 -7.68
N ILE A 145 0.02 9.90 -7.61
CA ILE A 145 0.81 9.78 -6.37
C ILE A 145 1.15 11.13 -5.71
N PRO A 146 1.52 12.20 -6.43
CA PRO A 146 1.76 13.51 -5.81
C PRO A 146 0.56 14.01 -5.01
N PHE A 147 -0.63 13.91 -5.58
CA PHE A 147 -1.87 14.29 -4.89
C PHE A 147 -2.16 13.41 -3.68
N TYR A 148 -1.98 12.08 -3.80
CA TYR A 148 -2.18 11.14 -2.70
C TYR A 148 -1.22 11.40 -1.54
N PHE A 149 0.03 11.70 -1.84
CA PHE A 149 1.03 12.06 -0.85
C PHE A 149 0.68 13.35 -0.10
N GLU A 150 0.28 14.42 -0.82
CA GLU A 150 -0.16 15.66 -0.19
C GLU A 150 -1.38 15.46 0.71
N SER A 151 -2.36 14.69 0.26
CA SER A 151 -3.54 14.34 1.06
C SER A 151 -3.16 13.54 2.31
N ALA A 152 -2.27 12.55 2.17
CA ALA A 152 -1.75 11.80 3.30
C ALA A 152 -1.02 12.71 4.30
N MET A 153 -0.21 13.65 3.82
CA MET A 153 0.48 14.64 4.66
C MET A 153 -0.49 15.51 5.46
N ARG A 154 -1.58 15.98 4.85
CA ARG A 154 -2.60 16.78 5.53
C ARG A 154 -3.33 16.02 6.64
N MET A 155 -3.47 14.70 6.48
CA MET A 155 -4.12 13.81 7.43
C MET A 155 -3.15 13.09 8.37
N SER A 156 -1.87 13.47 8.34
CA SER A 156 -0.79 12.92 9.18
C SER A 156 -0.46 13.84 10.37
N ARG A 157 0.30 13.31 11.30
CA ARG A 157 0.91 14.05 12.41
C ARG A 157 2.39 13.70 12.53
N ALA A 158 3.14 14.43 13.32
CA ALA A 158 4.53 14.07 13.62
C ALA A 158 4.61 12.62 14.12
N GLY A 159 5.52 11.85 13.52
CA GLY A 159 5.68 10.43 13.74
C GLY A 159 4.83 9.54 12.84
N SER A 160 3.93 10.06 12.00
CA SER A 160 3.20 9.25 11.02
C SER A 160 4.14 8.72 9.93
N LEU A 161 3.82 7.54 9.40
CA LEU A 161 4.58 6.87 8.35
C LEU A 161 3.77 6.80 7.04
N ILE A 162 4.33 7.28 5.94
CA ILE A 162 3.72 7.18 4.61
C ILE A 162 4.60 6.25 3.76
N LEU A 163 3.99 5.19 3.25
CA LEU A 163 4.62 4.19 2.37
C LEU A 163 4.00 4.30 0.99
N ILE A 164 4.85 4.33 -0.05
CA ILE A 164 4.39 4.45 -1.44
C ILE A 164 5.06 3.35 -2.27
N ASP A 165 4.25 2.51 -2.89
CA ASP A 165 4.74 1.37 -3.68
C ASP A 165 4.98 1.73 -5.15
N ASN A 166 5.87 0.96 -5.78
CA ASN A 166 6.27 1.01 -7.20
C ASN A 166 6.84 2.37 -7.63
N VAL A 167 7.76 2.91 -6.84
CA VAL A 167 8.39 4.22 -7.07
C VAL A 167 9.71 4.15 -7.85
N VAL A 168 10.11 2.99 -8.35
CA VAL A 168 11.31 2.80 -9.19
C VAL A 168 10.94 2.52 -10.64
N ARG A 169 9.80 1.89 -10.90
CA ARG A 169 9.25 1.66 -12.25
C ARG A 169 10.24 0.92 -13.16
N GLU A 170 10.77 -0.21 -12.67
CA GLU A 170 11.79 -1.01 -13.39
C GLU A 170 13.04 -0.19 -13.78
N GLY A 171 13.34 0.88 -13.04
CA GLY A 171 14.45 1.79 -13.30
C GLY A 171 14.07 3.00 -14.18
N ALA A 172 12.87 3.06 -14.75
CA ALA A 172 12.45 4.16 -15.62
C ALA A 172 12.39 5.52 -14.88
N VAL A 173 12.33 5.52 -13.56
CA VAL A 173 12.33 6.75 -12.73
C VAL A 173 13.55 7.64 -12.99
N ILE A 174 14.68 7.12 -13.50
CA ILE A 174 15.87 7.92 -13.82
C ILE A 174 15.75 8.70 -15.13
N ASP A 175 14.82 8.33 -16.00
CA ASP A 175 14.61 9.00 -17.29
C ASP A 175 13.82 10.31 -17.11
N ALA A 176 14.54 11.44 -17.19
CA ALA A 176 13.94 12.76 -17.05
C ALA A 176 13.08 13.18 -18.27
N ALA A 177 13.23 12.50 -19.41
CA ALA A 177 12.49 12.76 -20.63
C ALA A 177 11.29 11.80 -20.81
N SER A 178 11.01 10.93 -19.86
CA SER A 178 9.92 9.96 -19.96
C SER A 178 8.57 10.64 -20.16
N GLU A 179 7.82 10.17 -21.17
CA GLU A 179 6.44 10.59 -21.41
C GLU A 179 5.41 9.75 -20.64
N ASP A 180 5.83 8.66 -19.98
CA ASP A 180 4.96 7.84 -19.14
C ASP A 180 4.47 8.62 -17.95
N ALA A 181 3.14 8.76 -17.82
CA ALA A 181 2.51 9.50 -16.74
C ALA A 181 2.85 8.93 -15.35
N SER A 182 3.02 7.60 -15.23
CA SER A 182 3.40 6.94 -13.99
C SER A 182 4.83 7.30 -13.58
N VAL A 183 5.76 7.32 -14.53
CA VAL A 183 7.16 7.73 -14.29
C VAL A 183 7.20 9.20 -13.87
N ARG A 184 6.47 10.06 -14.57
CA ARG A 184 6.40 11.50 -14.23
C ARG A 184 5.83 11.73 -12.85
N GLY A 185 4.74 11.05 -12.49
CA GLY A 185 4.14 11.17 -11.16
C GLY A 185 5.10 10.76 -10.04
N VAL A 186 5.85 9.66 -10.22
CA VAL A 186 6.88 9.24 -9.25
C VAL A 186 8.03 10.25 -9.16
N ARG A 187 8.47 10.82 -10.28
CA ARG A 187 9.52 11.85 -10.29
C ARG A 187 9.07 13.13 -9.58
N GLU A 188 7.84 13.56 -9.85
CA GLU A 188 7.22 14.70 -9.16
C GLU A 188 7.14 14.47 -7.64
N LEU A 189 6.68 13.27 -7.22
CA LEU A 189 6.71 12.87 -5.80
C LEU A 189 8.11 13.02 -5.19
N ASN A 190 9.15 12.51 -5.86
CA ASN A 190 10.51 12.60 -5.35
C ASN A 190 10.98 14.07 -5.20
N GLU A 191 10.60 14.94 -6.14
CA GLU A 191 10.90 16.38 -6.05
C GLU A 191 10.12 17.05 -4.91
N MET A 192 8.87 16.68 -4.69
CA MET A 192 8.06 17.19 -3.57
C MET A 192 8.69 16.80 -2.24
N ILE A 193 9.00 15.52 -2.04
CA ILE A 193 9.62 15.00 -0.82
C ILE A 193 10.98 15.69 -0.57
N ALA A 194 11.80 15.84 -1.60
CA ALA A 194 13.12 16.46 -1.47
C ALA A 194 13.08 17.93 -1.00
N ARG A 195 11.97 18.62 -1.23
CA ARG A 195 11.77 20.03 -0.85
C ARG A 195 10.97 20.20 0.44
N ASP A 196 10.37 19.15 0.97
CA ASP A 196 9.50 19.24 2.15
C ASP A 196 10.25 18.90 3.44
N ALA A 197 10.61 19.93 4.19
CA ALA A 197 11.30 19.78 5.48
C ALA A 197 10.46 19.07 6.56
N ARG A 198 9.17 18.87 6.32
CA ARG A 198 8.29 18.15 7.26
C ARG A 198 8.44 16.63 7.18
N VAL A 199 9.21 16.11 6.23
CA VAL A 199 9.41 14.67 6.06
C VAL A 199 10.89 14.30 6.03
N SER A 200 11.19 13.13 6.60
CA SER A 200 12.43 12.40 6.41
C SER A 200 12.14 11.16 5.58
N ALA A 201 12.69 11.04 4.39
CA ALA A 201 12.31 9.97 3.47
C ALA A 201 13.50 9.28 2.80
N THR A 202 13.27 8.05 2.34
CA THR A 202 14.17 7.29 1.48
C THR A 202 13.39 6.37 0.55
N VAL A 203 14.04 5.88 -0.48
CA VAL A 203 13.52 4.85 -1.38
C VAL A 203 14.40 3.62 -1.29
N LEU A 204 13.79 2.46 -1.07
CA LEU A 204 14.45 1.17 -1.15
C LEU A 204 14.08 0.53 -2.49
N GLN A 205 15.09 0.15 -3.27
CA GLN A 205 14.89 -0.69 -4.45
C GLN A 205 14.55 -2.11 -3.98
N THR A 206 13.56 -2.71 -4.61
CA THR A 206 13.07 -4.05 -4.26
C THR A 206 13.17 -4.97 -5.46
N VAL A 207 13.54 -6.21 -5.21
CA VAL A 207 13.49 -7.30 -6.19
C VAL A 207 12.76 -8.49 -5.56
N GLY A 208 12.05 -9.27 -6.37
CA GLY A 208 11.32 -10.43 -5.87
C GLY A 208 10.48 -11.08 -6.94
N VAL A 209 9.52 -11.90 -6.53
CA VAL A 209 8.57 -12.58 -7.43
C VAL A 209 7.78 -11.60 -8.32
N LYS A 210 7.62 -10.36 -7.89
CA LYS A 210 6.94 -9.28 -8.63
C LYS A 210 7.87 -8.45 -9.54
N GLY A 211 9.13 -8.85 -9.67
CA GLY A 211 10.11 -8.14 -10.50
C GLY A 211 10.96 -7.13 -9.74
N TYR A 212 11.41 -6.10 -10.44
CA TYR A 212 12.22 -5.02 -9.93
C TYR A 212 11.41 -3.73 -9.82
N ASP A 213 11.29 -3.20 -8.62
CA ASP A 213 10.68 -1.89 -8.38
C ASP A 213 11.27 -1.24 -7.11
N GLY A 214 10.48 -0.50 -6.35
CA GLY A 214 10.92 0.12 -5.10
C GLY A 214 9.77 0.63 -4.26
N LEU A 215 10.08 0.81 -2.98
CA LEU A 215 9.18 1.32 -1.96
C LEU A 215 9.76 2.62 -1.39
N ALA A 216 9.01 3.71 -1.45
CA ALA A 216 9.33 4.93 -0.72
C ALA A 216 8.78 4.84 0.70
N ILE A 217 9.59 5.31 1.66
CA ILE A 217 9.26 5.37 3.08
C ILE A 217 9.48 6.82 3.52
N ALA A 218 8.44 7.49 3.97
CA ALA A 218 8.47 8.86 4.44
C ALA A 218 7.93 8.94 5.88
N LEU A 219 8.77 9.41 6.79
CA LEU A 219 8.42 9.71 8.18
C LEU A 219 8.08 11.19 8.29
N VAL A 220 6.92 11.52 8.82
CA VAL A 220 6.52 12.90 9.12
C VAL A 220 7.23 13.37 10.38
N ASN A 221 7.98 14.49 10.28
CA ASN A 221 8.81 15.04 11.36
C ASN A 221 7.98 15.75 12.43
#